data_a458938ca9df10e52f330b579c163f3e
#
_entry.id   a458938ca9df10e52f330b579c163f3e
#
_cell.length_a   1.000
_cell.length_b   1.000
_cell.length_c   1.000
_cell.angle_alpha   90.00
_cell.angle_beta   90.00
_cell.angle_gamma   90.00
#
_symmetry.space_group_name_H-M   'P 1'
#
loop_
_entity.id
_entity.type
_entity.pdbx_description
1 polymer ?
#
loop_
_entity_poly.entity_id
_entity_poly.type
_entity_poly.pdbx_seq_one_letter_code
_entity_poly.pdbx_strand_id
1 'polypeptide(L)'
;MKTVAFVVACGALAVGSAVAGTFLPGEGNFDVSVWQTTGEKPFREILTTPFTVHAYTNRAPIDVDAAEVRGTFEGLGVSMTDSSCYLLSRLAPENRRALLEAVFSPTKGAGLRGVRLNIGSSDYATGIYNYNENDGDVEMTKFSVARDDNWVFPMVKEALAVNPDLFLFAAPWSPPGWMKTTGNFIDGHFKDGCERAYANYLTAYVKACRDRGIDVKAVTAQNESSLSTRGTYPSCVFSAEQEAAVAKLFAARLKEEGLSTVPWLWDHNYDGTDRLVRQLDGLGLASVVGGIAWHSYSNGEERMGELKAKYPDIPFYHTEMGPAKHDPRRNEQWWAGKLRRAFENGCESYTGWNLCLDADGQPLVGPHLCMGLVTVDPETGDFTPSAQYNLFRHIGPFVKEGAQVLRAEGDEDGMETMLFRNPDGAYVLVAVCSAGRGAQDRPKPNAGEPRPKLYVKCGGEYKHLPLPYGTWSVTTLVFQRKGRSE
;
A
#
# COMPACT_ATOMS: atom_id res chain seq x y z
N MET A 1 38.27 -4.57 15.55
CA MET A 1 37.14 -4.86 14.69
C MET A 1 36.05 -3.86 15.05
N LYS A 2 35.84 -2.85 14.22
CA LYS A 2 34.84 -1.79 14.46
C LYS A 2 33.65 -2.12 13.58
N THR A 3 32.53 -2.40 14.20
CA THR A 3 31.22 -2.60 13.56
C THR A 3 30.80 -1.27 12.95
N VAL A 4 30.69 -1.22 11.63
CA VAL A 4 30.13 -0.06 10.94
C VAL A 4 28.62 -0.30 10.82
N ALA A 5 27.86 0.38 11.67
CA ALA A 5 26.43 0.49 11.51
C ALA A 5 26.15 1.46 10.35
N PHE A 6 25.52 0.98 9.30
CA PHE A 6 24.95 1.84 8.26
C PHE A 6 23.64 2.45 8.79
N VAL A 7 23.74 3.68 9.26
CA VAL A 7 22.58 4.52 9.52
C VAL A 7 22.19 5.14 8.18
N VAL A 8 21.06 4.72 7.64
CA VAL A 8 20.38 5.46 6.57
C VAL A 8 19.88 6.76 7.21
N ALA A 9 20.59 7.85 6.99
CA ALA A 9 20.17 9.17 7.43
C ALA A 9 19.07 9.65 6.50
N CYS A 10 17.82 9.37 6.83
CA CYS A 10 16.72 10.23 6.43
C CYS A 10 16.92 11.57 7.12
N GLY A 11 17.09 12.64 6.34
CA GLY A 11 17.22 14.00 6.84
C GLY A 11 15.96 14.41 7.61
N ALA A 12 15.92 14.10 8.89
CA ALA A 12 14.95 14.66 9.81
C ALA A 12 15.33 16.10 10.11
N LEU A 13 14.59 17.04 9.60
CA LEU A 13 14.50 18.37 10.19
C LEU A 13 14.06 18.18 11.64
N ALA A 14 14.92 18.62 12.57
CA ALA A 14 14.69 18.55 13.99
C ALA A 14 13.39 19.28 14.36
N VAL A 15 12.35 18.54 14.59
CA VAL A 15 11.19 18.95 15.38
C VAL A 15 11.43 18.41 16.78
N GLY A 16 11.37 19.29 17.77
CA GLY A 16 11.80 19.11 19.14
C GLY A 16 11.43 17.76 19.75
N SER A 17 12.35 17.26 20.56
CA SER A 17 12.22 16.06 21.39
C SER A 17 10.93 16.07 22.18
N ALA A 18 9.89 15.45 21.67
CA ALA A 18 8.76 15.03 22.49
C ALA A 18 9.25 13.81 23.30
N VAL A 19 9.43 14.00 24.59
CA VAL A 19 9.61 12.94 25.56
C VAL A 19 8.53 11.91 25.32
N ALA A 20 8.92 10.66 25.05
CA ALA A 20 8.01 9.53 25.01
C ALA A 20 7.35 9.44 26.39
N GLY A 21 6.16 10.01 26.52
CA GLY A 21 5.34 9.89 27.72
C GLY A 21 4.94 8.43 27.86
N THR A 22 5.39 7.80 28.94
CA THR A 22 4.92 6.48 29.34
C THR A 22 3.42 6.58 29.57
N PHE A 23 2.64 5.99 28.67
CA PHE A 23 1.19 5.87 28.87
C PHE A 23 0.96 4.93 30.05
N LEU A 24 0.44 5.47 31.15
CA LEU A 24 -0.07 4.64 32.25
C LEU A 24 -1.51 4.27 31.94
N PRO A 25 -1.87 2.97 31.92
CA PRO A 25 -3.27 2.57 31.79
C PRO A 25 -4.11 3.23 32.88
N GLY A 26 -5.23 3.84 32.49
CA GLY A 26 -6.24 4.31 33.43
C GLY A 26 -6.22 5.79 33.82
N GLU A 27 -5.27 6.59 33.39
CA GLU A 27 -5.25 8.03 33.64
C GLU A 27 -5.65 8.84 32.43
N GLY A 28 -6.84 9.40 32.40
CA GLY A 28 -7.17 10.55 31.56
C GLY A 28 -8.40 10.42 30.68
N ASN A 29 -9.16 11.51 30.64
CA ASN A 29 -10.22 11.75 29.68
C ASN A 29 -9.64 11.90 28.26
N PHE A 30 -10.26 11.22 27.29
CA PHE A 30 -9.95 11.38 25.88
C PHE A 30 -11.06 12.18 25.20
N ASP A 31 -10.67 13.09 24.32
CA ASP A 31 -11.56 13.61 23.30
C ASP A 31 -11.63 12.61 22.15
N VAL A 32 -12.82 12.42 21.60
CA VAL A 32 -13.04 11.48 20.51
C VAL A 32 -13.66 12.22 19.33
N SER A 33 -13.00 12.15 18.19
CA SER A 33 -13.55 12.60 16.92
C SER A 33 -13.97 11.39 16.09
N VAL A 34 -15.07 11.49 15.36
CA VAL A 34 -15.62 10.38 14.60
C VAL A 34 -15.91 10.81 13.16
N TRP A 35 -15.36 10.08 12.22
CA TRP A 35 -15.63 10.20 10.79
C TRP A 35 -16.36 8.97 10.28
N GLN A 36 -17.27 9.16 9.35
CA GLN A 36 -18.07 8.06 8.83
C GLN A 36 -18.38 8.22 7.34
N THR A 37 -18.31 7.09 6.63
CA THR A 37 -18.86 6.90 5.28
C THR A 37 -19.90 5.79 5.36
N THR A 38 -21.01 5.94 4.65
CA THR A 38 -22.05 4.91 4.51
C THR A 38 -22.44 4.78 3.04
N GLY A 39 -23.19 3.74 2.69
CA GLY A 39 -23.75 3.61 1.33
C GLY A 39 -24.59 4.79 0.87
N GLU A 40 -25.09 5.62 1.80
CA GLU A 40 -25.94 6.78 1.50
C GLU A 40 -25.22 8.13 1.66
N LYS A 41 -24.12 8.16 2.41
CA LYS A 41 -23.48 9.43 2.82
C LYS A 41 -21.96 9.34 2.67
N PRO A 42 -21.36 10.32 1.96
CA PRO A 42 -19.91 10.34 1.78
C PRO A 42 -19.16 10.60 3.10
N PHE A 43 -17.85 10.51 3.04
CA PHE A 43 -16.93 10.78 4.14
C PHE A 43 -17.21 12.14 4.81
N ARG A 44 -17.44 12.12 6.13
CA ARG A 44 -17.72 13.31 6.93
C ARG A 44 -17.42 13.08 8.40
N GLU A 45 -17.13 14.13 9.11
CA GLU A 45 -17.10 14.15 10.56
C GLU A 45 -18.53 14.15 11.12
N ILE A 46 -18.79 13.31 12.12
CA ILE A 46 -20.13 13.17 12.69
C ILE A 46 -20.20 13.45 14.21
N LEU A 47 -19.05 13.43 14.90
CA LEU A 47 -18.99 13.67 16.34
C LEU A 47 -17.60 14.22 16.70
N THR A 48 -17.59 15.34 17.45
CA THR A 48 -16.37 16.00 17.97
C THR A 48 -16.43 16.22 19.48
N THR A 49 -17.47 15.73 20.16
CA THR A 49 -17.66 15.94 21.61
C THR A 49 -17.00 14.86 22.44
N PRO A 50 -16.61 15.16 23.71
CA PRO A 50 -16.14 14.16 24.65
C PRO A 50 -17.13 13.00 24.78
N PHE A 51 -16.60 11.80 24.67
CA PHE A 51 -17.42 10.60 24.69
C PHE A 51 -17.54 10.13 26.14
N THR A 52 -18.65 10.41 26.81
CA THR A 52 -18.91 9.91 28.15
C THR A 52 -19.61 8.56 28.11
N VAL A 53 -19.20 7.69 29.02
CA VAL A 53 -19.68 6.33 29.08
C VAL A 53 -20.81 6.18 30.04
N HIS A 54 -21.80 5.47 29.59
CA HIS A 54 -22.67 4.79 30.51
C HIS A 54 -22.83 3.31 30.13
N ALA A 55 -22.74 2.54 31.17
CA ALA A 55 -23.38 1.27 31.29
C ALA A 55 -22.55 0.03 31.02
N TYR A 56 -22.67 -0.80 31.95
CA TYR A 56 -22.50 -2.22 31.96
C TYR A 56 -23.11 -2.82 30.67
N THR A 57 -22.28 -3.50 29.91
CA THR A 57 -22.68 -4.33 28.77
C THR A 57 -22.26 -5.75 29.00
N ASN A 58 -23.04 -6.72 28.55
CA ASN A 58 -22.68 -8.13 28.58
C ASN A 58 -21.67 -8.50 27.45
N ARG A 59 -21.27 -7.51 26.62
CA ARG A 59 -20.31 -7.69 25.54
C ARG A 59 -18.93 -7.20 25.97
N ALA A 60 -17.90 -7.94 25.60
CA ALA A 60 -16.52 -7.53 25.79
C ALA A 60 -16.22 -6.33 24.87
N PRO A 61 -15.77 -5.19 25.41
CA PRO A 61 -15.36 -4.05 24.58
C PRO A 61 -14.03 -4.38 23.87
N ILE A 62 -13.76 -3.69 22.76
CA ILE A 62 -12.41 -3.61 22.21
C ILE A 62 -11.56 -2.83 23.22
N ASP A 63 -10.67 -3.52 23.92
CA ASP A 63 -9.83 -2.94 24.97
C ASP A 63 -8.56 -2.33 24.37
N VAL A 64 -8.62 -1.04 24.11
CA VAL A 64 -7.50 -0.28 23.55
C VAL A 64 -6.31 -0.22 24.51
N ASP A 65 -6.60 -0.25 25.83
CA ASP A 65 -5.56 -0.17 26.88
C ASP A 65 -4.74 -1.47 26.98
N ALA A 66 -5.35 -2.60 26.62
CA ALA A 66 -4.71 -3.93 26.66
C ALA A 66 -4.22 -4.41 25.28
N ALA A 67 -4.25 -3.55 24.27
CA ALA A 67 -3.88 -3.92 22.91
C ALA A 67 -2.39 -4.24 22.76
N GLU A 68 -2.08 -5.28 22.01
CA GLU A 68 -0.72 -5.73 21.72
C GLU A 68 -0.16 -5.09 20.44
N VAL A 69 1.12 -4.72 20.46
CA VAL A 69 1.82 -4.23 19.26
C VAL A 69 2.11 -5.39 18.32
N ARG A 70 1.71 -5.24 17.06
CA ARG A 70 1.91 -6.24 15.99
C ARG A 70 2.89 -5.78 14.91
N GLY A 71 3.11 -4.48 14.75
CA GLY A 71 4.00 -3.94 13.73
C GLY A 71 4.00 -2.42 13.73
N THR A 72 4.58 -1.88 12.66
CA THR A 72 4.66 -0.44 12.39
C THR A 72 3.92 -0.14 11.10
N PHE A 73 3.28 1.02 11.01
CA PHE A 73 2.59 1.51 9.83
C PHE A 73 3.41 2.62 9.18
N GLU A 74 3.79 2.43 7.90
CA GLU A 74 4.52 3.41 7.11
C GLU A 74 3.63 4.15 6.11
N GLY A 75 2.46 3.59 5.79
CA GLY A 75 1.49 4.26 4.94
C GLY A 75 0.69 3.36 4.01
N LEU A 76 -0.22 4.00 3.31
CA LEU A 76 -0.96 3.41 2.20
C LEU A 76 -0.41 3.93 0.87
N GLY A 77 -0.57 3.13 -0.18
CA GLY A 77 -0.06 3.48 -1.50
C GLY A 77 -0.97 3.06 -2.65
N VAL A 78 -0.58 3.45 -3.85
CA VAL A 78 -1.26 3.07 -5.09
C VAL A 78 -0.28 3.05 -6.26
N SER A 79 -0.53 2.18 -7.25
CA SER A 79 0.28 2.14 -8.46
C SER A 79 -0.15 3.22 -9.46
N MET A 80 0.81 4.04 -9.87
CA MET A 80 0.67 4.95 -11.01
C MET A 80 1.15 4.24 -12.29
N THR A 81 0.30 3.31 -12.76
CA THR A 81 0.56 2.55 -13.99
C THR A 81 0.58 3.45 -15.24
N ASP A 82 1.13 2.97 -16.35
CA ASP A 82 1.06 3.67 -17.64
C ASP A 82 -0.40 4.04 -17.98
N SER A 83 -1.33 3.11 -17.78
CA SER A 83 -2.76 3.33 -18.01
C SER A 83 -3.36 4.43 -17.13
N SER A 84 -3.05 4.41 -15.82
CA SER A 84 -3.51 5.46 -14.91
C SER A 84 -2.94 6.83 -15.27
N CYS A 85 -1.64 6.90 -15.58
CA CYS A 85 -1.00 8.14 -15.98
C CYS A 85 -1.53 8.66 -17.32
N TYR A 86 -1.80 7.75 -18.28
CA TYR A 86 -2.42 8.12 -19.55
C TYR A 86 -3.80 8.75 -19.33
N LEU A 87 -4.68 8.11 -18.56
CA LEU A 87 -6.01 8.66 -18.26
C LEU A 87 -5.93 10.00 -17.54
N LEU A 88 -5.09 10.13 -16.51
CA LEU A 88 -4.84 11.41 -15.84
C LEU A 88 -4.41 12.50 -16.82
N SER A 89 -3.53 12.17 -17.77
CA SER A 89 -3.04 13.15 -18.76
C SER A 89 -4.14 13.65 -19.70
N ARG A 90 -5.23 12.92 -19.85
CA ARG A 90 -6.39 13.26 -20.69
C ARG A 90 -7.41 14.15 -20.00
N LEU A 91 -7.36 14.23 -18.66
CA LEU A 91 -8.27 15.07 -17.89
C LEU A 91 -7.91 16.56 -18.02
N ALA A 92 -8.92 17.42 -17.92
CA ALA A 92 -8.71 18.83 -17.72
C ALA A 92 -7.84 19.08 -16.49
N PRO A 93 -6.95 20.08 -16.48
CA PRO A 93 -6.00 20.31 -15.38
C PRO A 93 -6.65 20.40 -14.00
N GLU A 94 -7.81 21.05 -13.90
CA GLU A 94 -8.57 21.21 -12.66
C GLU A 94 -9.12 19.86 -12.13
N ASN A 95 -9.68 19.02 -13.02
CA ASN A 95 -10.21 17.69 -12.67
C ASN A 95 -9.08 16.74 -12.25
N ARG A 96 -7.99 16.76 -13.00
CA ARG A 96 -6.78 16.01 -12.68
C ARG A 96 -6.21 16.42 -11.34
N ARG A 97 -6.11 17.71 -11.07
CA ARG A 97 -5.66 18.23 -9.78
C ARG A 97 -6.58 17.80 -8.65
N ALA A 98 -7.89 17.86 -8.83
CA ALA A 98 -8.88 17.43 -7.83
C ALA A 98 -8.75 15.94 -7.51
N LEU A 99 -8.55 15.09 -8.53
CA LEU A 99 -8.34 13.66 -8.35
C LEU A 99 -7.02 13.37 -7.60
N LEU A 100 -5.91 14.00 -7.99
CA LEU A 100 -4.63 13.83 -7.30
C LEU A 100 -4.69 14.33 -5.84
N GLU A 101 -5.38 15.44 -5.57
CA GLU A 101 -5.63 15.90 -4.20
C GLU A 101 -6.50 14.91 -3.41
N ALA A 102 -7.53 14.33 -4.03
CA ALA A 102 -8.37 13.32 -3.39
C ALA A 102 -7.56 12.08 -2.99
N VAL A 103 -6.55 11.69 -3.76
CA VAL A 103 -5.72 10.51 -3.48
C VAL A 103 -4.57 10.82 -2.53
N PHE A 104 -3.76 11.84 -2.81
CA PHE A 104 -2.46 12.04 -2.17
C PHE A 104 -2.44 13.12 -1.08
N SER A 105 -3.38 14.08 -1.07
CA SER A 105 -3.36 15.14 -0.06
C SER A 105 -3.61 14.58 1.34
N PRO A 106 -2.69 14.78 2.30
CA PRO A 106 -2.84 14.28 3.67
C PRO A 106 -3.96 14.98 4.45
N THR A 107 -4.43 16.13 3.98
CA THR A 107 -5.44 16.94 4.68
C THR A 107 -6.78 16.95 3.95
N LYS A 108 -6.79 16.88 2.62
CA LYS A 108 -8.02 16.94 1.81
C LYS A 108 -8.42 15.58 1.23
N GLY A 109 -7.47 14.67 1.05
CA GLY A 109 -7.61 13.40 0.37
C GLY A 109 -7.47 12.17 1.26
N ALA A 110 -7.24 11.04 0.63
CA ALA A 110 -6.95 9.77 1.31
C ALA A 110 -5.53 9.73 1.93
N GLY A 111 -4.68 10.73 1.64
CA GLY A 111 -3.36 10.85 2.27
C GLY A 111 -2.41 9.72 1.92
N LEU A 112 -2.49 9.17 0.70
CA LEU A 112 -1.59 8.09 0.30
C LEU A 112 -0.16 8.59 0.21
N ARG A 113 0.79 7.77 0.67
CA ARG A 113 2.22 8.09 0.70
C ARG A 113 3.03 7.23 -0.25
N GLY A 114 2.62 5.98 -0.50
CA GLY A 114 3.30 5.07 -1.40
C GLY A 114 2.87 5.25 -2.85
N VAL A 115 3.85 5.29 -3.77
CA VAL A 115 3.60 5.27 -5.21
C VAL A 115 4.44 4.17 -5.85
N ARG A 116 3.78 3.20 -6.46
CA ARG A 116 4.43 2.17 -7.25
C ARG A 116 4.46 2.56 -8.73
N LEU A 117 5.65 2.50 -9.33
CA LEU A 117 5.88 2.76 -10.75
C LEU A 117 6.19 1.47 -11.49
N ASN A 118 5.89 1.43 -12.79
CA ASN A 118 6.27 0.33 -13.65
C ASN A 118 7.60 0.65 -14.37
N ILE A 119 8.48 -0.31 -14.49
CA ILE A 119 9.69 -0.22 -15.32
C ILE A 119 9.37 -0.90 -16.66
N GLY A 120 9.01 -0.10 -17.67
CA GLY A 120 8.39 -0.58 -18.90
C GLY A 120 6.90 -0.85 -18.71
N SER A 121 6.25 -1.51 -19.69
CA SER A 121 4.84 -1.84 -19.61
C SER A 121 4.54 -2.97 -18.63
N SER A 122 3.43 -2.83 -17.92
CA SER A 122 2.74 -3.93 -17.22
C SER A 122 1.60 -4.46 -18.10
N ASP A 123 0.70 -5.27 -17.51
CA ASP A 123 -0.60 -5.60 -18.08
C ASP A 123 -1.51 -4.37 -18.23
N TYR A 124 -1.31 -3.32 -17.40
CA TYR A 124 -2.01 -2.03 -17.48
C TYR A 124 -1.15 -0.97 -18.15
N ALA A 125 -1.15 -1.00 -19.46
CA ALA A 125 -0.44 -0.06 -20.32
C ALA A 125 -1.23 0.25 -21.59
N THR A 126 -0.89 1.34 -22.27
CA THR A 126 -1.43 1.72 -23.58
C THR A 126 -0.81 0.94 -24.73
N GLY A 127 0.14 0.05 -24.41
CA GLY A 127 0.84 -0.82 -25.35
C GLY A 127 2.03 -1.48 -24.67
N ILE A 128 2.62 -2.49 -25.32
CA ILE A 128 3.78 -3.22 -24.81
C ILE A 128 5.05 -2.46 -25.20
N TYR A 129 5.89 -2.15 -24.21
CA TYR A 129 7.18 -1.45 -24.40
C TYR A 129 8.15 -1.71 -23.25
N ASN A 130 9.42 -1.51 -23.55
CA ASN A 130 10.49 -1.37 -22.57
C ASN A 130 11.45 -0.28 -23.02
N TYR A 131 12.61 -0.15 -22.37
CA TYR A 131 13.51 0.98 -22.59
C TYR A 131 14.77 0.61 -23.37
N ASN A 132 15.01 -0.68 -23.67
CA ASN A 132 16.19 -1.10 -24.44
C ASN A 132 16.06 -2.50 -25.07
N GLU A 133 15.52 -2.58 -26.29
CA GLU A 133 15.47 -3.82 -27.09
C GLU A 133 16.69 -4.00 -28.02
N ASN A 134 17.81 -3.30 -27.74
CA ASN A 134 19.02 -3.43 -28.53
C ASN A 134 19.84 -4.64 -28.01
N ASP A 135 19.82 -5.73 -28.76
CA ASP A 135 20.50 -6.97 -28.41
C ASP A 135 21.99 -6.76 -28.11
N GLY A 136 22.43 -7.27 -26.96
CA GLY A 136 23.81 -7.16 -26.51
C GLY A 136 24.25 -5.79 -25.97
N ASP A 137 23.36 -4.81 -25.85
CA ASP A 137 23.69 -3.49 -25.25
C ASP A 137 23.77 -3.57 -23.71
N VAL A 138 24.77 -4.30 -23.22
CA VAL A 138 24.99 -4.55 -21.78
C VAL A 138 25.19 -3.27 -21.00
N GLU A 139 25.84 -2.26 -21.58
CA GLU A 139 26.16 -0.97 -20.93
C GLU A 139 25.03 0.06 -21.07
N MET A 140 23.88 -0.32 -21.59
CA MET A 140 22.68 0.52 -21.71
C MET A 140 22.89 1.82 -22.48
N THR A 141 23.76 1.80 -23.48
CA THR A 141 24.11 3.01 -24.29
C THR A 141 22.94 3.53 -25.12
N LYS A 142 21.96 2.69 -25.42
CA LYS A 142 20.76 2.99 -26.18
C LYS A 142 19.48 2.98 -25.31
N PHE A 143 19.64 2.92 -24.00
CA PHE A 143 18.53 2.97 -23.05
C PHE A 143 17.80 4.32 -23.15
N SER A 144 16.46 4.29 -23.20
CA SER A 144 15.66 5.51 -23.28
C SER A 144 14.29 5.35 -22.62
N VAL A 145 13.98 6.24 -21.70
CA VAL A 145 12.66 6.38 -21.06
C VAL A 145 11.81 7.49 -21.69
N ALA A 146 12.17 7.96 -22.89
CA ALA A 146 11.52 9.11 -23.56
C ALA A 146 10.00 8.92 -23.74
N ARG A 147 9.53 7.66 -23.80
CA ARG A 147 8.09 7.38 -23.87
C ARG A 147 7.36 7.84 -22.60
N ASP A 148 7.96 7.67 -21.44
CA ASP A 148 7.35 8.00 -20.15
C ASP A 148 7.30 9.54 -19.93
N ASP A 149 8.10 10.30 -20.67
CA ASP A 149 8.03 11.77 -20.69
C ASP A 149 6.70 12.29 -21.25
N ASN A 150 5.91 11.45 -21.97
CA ASN A 150 4.63 11.88 -22.53
C ASN A 150 3.54 12.01 -21.45
N TRP A 151 3.49 11.10 -20.45
CA TRP A 151 2.48 11.14 -19.39
C TRP A 151 2.94 10.56 -18.05
N VAL A 152 3.76 9.50 -17.97
CA VAL A 152 4.10 8.88 -16.69
C VAL A 152 4.83 9.88 -15.79
N PHE A 153 5.97 10.40 -16.20
CA PHE A 153 6.75 11.34 -15.39
C PHE A 153 6.05 12.67 -15.13
N PRO A 154 5.34 13.29 -16.08
CA PRO A 154 4.52 14.46 -15.78
C PRO A 154 3.48 14.22 -14.69
N MET A 155 2.74 13.11 -14.73
CA MET A 155 1.70 12.80 -13.72
C MET A 155 2.30 12.49 -12.36
N VAL A 156 3.45 11.80 -12.31
CA VAL A 156 4.20 11.58 -11.08
C VAL A 156 4.65 12.91 -10.45
N LYS A 157 5.13 13.85 -11.26
CA LYS A 157 5.51 15.18 -10.77
C LYS A 157 4.32 15.99 -10.24
N GLU A 158 3.16 15.89 -10.88
CA GLU A 158 1.93 16.50 -10.36
C GLU A 158 1.49 15.87 -9.03
N ALA A 159 1.65 14.55 -8.86
CA ALA A 159 1.40 13.88 -7.58
C ALA A 159 2.39 14.37 -6.50
N LEU A 160 3.69 14.47 -6.81
CA LEU A 160 4.71 15.04 -5.92
C LEU A 160 4.44 16.52 -5.58
N ALA A 161 3.83 17.29 -6.47
CA ALA A 161 3.42 18.66 -6.18
C ALA A 161 2.21 18.75 -5.22
N VAL A 162 1.40 17.67 -5.10
CA VAL A 162 0.34 17.55 -4.11
C VAL A 162 0.87 17.07 -2.77
N ASN A 163 1.78 16.09 -2.79
CA ASN A 163 2.42 15.53 -1.62
C ASN A 163 3.91 15.31 -1.90
N PRO A 164 4.81 16.19 -1.44
CA PRO A 164 6.24 16.06 -1.68
C PRO A 164 6.90 14.91 -0.91
N ASP A 165 6.22 14.35 0.11
CA ASP A 165 6.72 13.28 0.96
C ASP A 165 6.33 11.89 0.45
N LEU A 166 5.99 11.76 -0.84
CA LEU A 166 5.66 10.47 -1.44
C LEU A 166 6.88 9.56 -1.45
N PHE A 167 6.68 8.32 -1.01
CA PHE A 167 7.64 7.22 -1.10
C PHE A 167 7.42 6.49 -2.44
N LEU A 168 8.35 6.68 -3.40
CA LEU A 168 8.25 6.07 -4.71
C LEU A 168 9.10 4.80 -4.77
N PHE A 169 8.51 3.73 -5.29
CA PHE A 169 9.20 2.48 -5.57
C PHE A 169 8.76 1.94 -6.94
N ALA A 170 9.55 1.04 -7.54
CA ALA A 170 9.29 0.59 -8.89
C ALA A 170 9.51 -0.91 -9.07
N ALA A 171 8.82 -1.49 -10.05
CA ALA A 171 8.94 -2.90 -10.43
C ALA A 171 8.88 -3.08 -11.95
N PRO A 172 9.76 -3.90 -12.54
CA PRO A 172 9.65 -4.33 -13.94
C PRO A 172 8.74 -5.54 -14.06
N TRP A 173 7.93 -5.60 -15.11
CA TRP A 173 7.16 -6.80 -15.47
C TRP A 173 7.97 -7.78 -16.31
N SER A 174 8.99 -7.28 -16.98
CA SER A 174 9.89 -8.11 -17.79
C SER A 174 11.23 -7.41 -18.04
N PRO A 175 12.33 -8.14 -18.10
CA PRO A 175 13.54 -7.67 -18.76
C PRO A 175 13.31 -7.47 -20.26
N PRO A 176 14.18 -6.71 -20.96
CA PRO A 176 14.22 -6.67 -22.41
C PRO A 176 14.22 -8.07 -23.03
N GLY A 177 13.56 -8.23 -24.18
CA GLY A 177 13.36 -9.55 -24.81
C GLY A 177 14.66 -10.30 -25.09
N TRP A 178 15.74 -9.62 -25.45
CA TRP A 178 17.02 -10.25 -25.72
C TRP A 178 17.68 -10.91 -24.48
N MET A 179 17.27 -10.53 -23.26
CA MET A 179 17.69 -11.16 -21.99
C MET A 179 16.82 -12.37 -21.61
N LYS A 180 15.90 -12.80 -22.46
CA LYS A 180 14.89 -13.84 -22.18
C LYS A 180 14.94 -14.99 -23.17
N THR A 181 14.50 -16.16 -22.73
CA THR A 181 14.48 -17.38 -23.56
C THR A 181 13.54 -17.28 -24.76
N THR A 182 12.47 -16.48 -24.65
CA THR A 182 11.49 -16.23 -25.73
C THR A 182 12.00 -15.21 -26.76
N GLY A 183 13.03 -14.42 -26.44
CA GLY A 183 13.51 -13.35 -27.31
C GLY A 183 12.54 -12.19 -27.46
N ASN A 184 11.49 -12.11 -26.64
CA ASN A 184 10.51 -11.02 -26.64
C ASN A 184 10.10 -10.63 -25.21
N PHE A 185 9.34 -9.54 -25.07
CA PHE A 185 8.98 -8.96 -23.77
C PHE A 185 7.91 -9.76 -23.00
N ILE A 186 7.19 -10.65 -23.67
CA ILE A 186 6.09 -11.43 -23.10
C ILE A 186 6.60 -12.80 -22.67
N ASP A 187 6.21 -13.22 -21.45
CA ASP A 187 6.47 -14.56 -20.88
C ASP A 187 7.94 -15.02 -20.99
N GLY A 188 8.22 -16.27 -20.69
CA GLY A 188 9.55 -16.90 -20.79
C GLY A 188 10.37 -16.79 -19.52
N HIS A 189 11.61 -17.28 -19.64
CA HIS A 189 12.56 -17.33 -18.53
C HIS A 189 13.73 -16.37 -18.77
N PHE A 190 14.29 -15.86 -17.69
CA PHE A 190 15.52 -15.09 -17.70
C PHE A 190 16.68 -15.94 -18.18
N LYS A 191 17.56 -15.38 -19.02
CA LYS A 191 18.76 -16.08 -19.51
C LYS A 191 19.93 -15.93 -18.55
N ASP A 192 20.61 -17.02 -18.25
CA ASP A 192 21.88 -16.99 -17.52
C ASP A 192 22.92 -16.14 -18.29
N GLY A 193 23.70 -15.38 -17.54
CA GLY A 193 24.72 -14.48 -18.10
C GLY A 193 24.20 -13.08 -18.43
N CYS A 194 22.90 -12.82 -18.28
CA CYS A 194 22.30 -11.49 -18.48
C CYS A 194 22.16 -10.67 -17.18
N GLU A 195 22.58 -11.22 -16.02
CA GLU A 195 22.36 -10.60 -14.70
C GLU A 195 23.00 -9.21 -14.59
N ARG A 196 24.22 -9.04 -15.12
CA ARG A 196 24.90 -7.74 -15.15
C ARG A 196 24.18 -6.75 -16.06
N ALA A 197 23.76 -7.17 -17.24
CA ALA A 197 23.04 -6.31 -18.18
C ALA A 197 21.72 -5.86 -17.58
N TYR A 198 21.02 -6.76 -16.89
CA TYR A 198 19.75 -6.42 -16.26
C TYR A 198 19.92 -5.51 -15.03
N ALA A 199 20.95 -5.72 -14.21
CA ALA A 199 21.28 -4.78 -13.14
C ALA A 199 21.62 -3.37 -13.68
N ASN A 200 22.32 -3.28 -14.82
CA ASN A 200 22.58 -2.02 -15.52
C ASN A 200 21.27 -1.37 -16.02
N TYR A 201 20.33 -2.17 -16.55
CA TYR A 201 19.01 -1.70 -17.01
C TYR A 201 18.21 -1.07 -15.86
N LEU A 202 18.12 -1.75 -14.70
CA LEU A 202 17.45 -1.21 -13.50
C LEU A 202 18.13 0.06 -12.99
N THR A 203 19.47 0.09 -12.99
CA THR A 203 20.24 1.28 -12.58
C THR A 203 20.02 2.45 -13.53
N ALA A 204 19.97 2.19 -14.85
CA ALA A 204 19.70 3.23 -15.85
C ALA A 204 18.31 3.85 -15.65
N TYR A 205 17.31 3.06 -15.28
CA TYR A 205 15.98 3.57 -14.94
C TYR A 205 16.00 4.50 -13.72
N VAL A 206 16.65 4.08 -12.64
CA VAL A 206 16.77 4.91 -11.42
C VAL A 206 17.48 6.23 -11.73
N LYS A 207 18.57 6.20 -12.52
CA LYS A 207 19.26 7.42 -12.98
C LYS A 207 18.34 8.32 -13.80
N ALA A 208 17.61 7.74 -14.74
CA ALA A 208 16.68 8.48 -15.59
C ALA A 208 15.54 9.16 -14.80
N CYS A 209 15.06 8.51 -13.73
CA CYS A 209 14.10 9.10 -12.80
C CYS A 209 14.74 10.25 -12.00
N ARG A 210 15.92 10.02 -11.41
CA ARG A 210 16.65 11.05 -10.65
C ARG A 210 16.92 12.29 -11.50
N ASP A 211 17.34 12.13 -12.75
CA ASP A 211 17.63 13.22 -13.67
C ASP A 211 16.37 14.05 -14.01
N ARG A 212 15.19 13.51 -13.73
CA ARG A 212 13.89 14.19 -13.83
C ARG A 212 13.35 14.72 -12.50
N GLY A 213 14.12 14.60 -11.42
CA GLY A 213 13.70 15.01 -10.07
C GLY A 213 12.72 14.04 -9.42
N ILE A 214 12.71 12.77 -9.85
CA ILE A 214 11.89 11.69 -9.29
C ILE A 214 12.82 10.74 -8.52
N ASP A 215 12.69 10.72 -7.20
CA ASP A 215 13.56 9.95 -6.31
C ASP A 215 12.92 8.59 -6.00
N VAL A 216 13.32 7.54 -6.72
CA VAL A 216 12.86 6.15 -6.52
C VAL A 216 13.63 5.53 -5.37
N LYS A 217 12.94 5.21 -4.27
CA LYS A 217 13.54 4.71 -3.03
C LYS A 217 13.87 3.22 -3.06
N ALA A 218 13.07 2.44 -3.77
CA ALA A 218 13.27 0.99 -3.88
C ALA A 218 12.88 0.47 -5.26
N VAL A 219 13.51 -0.64 -5.67
CA VAL A 219 13.18 -1.35 -6.91
C VAL A 219 13.23 -2.85 -6.64
N THR A 220 12.17 -3.57 -7.04
CA THR A 220 12.18 -5.04 -7.07
C THR A 220 12.89 -5.54 -8.32
N ALA A 221 13.55 -6.69 -8.23
CA ALA A 221 14.21 -7.26 -9.40
C ALA A 221 13.23 -7.65 -10.51
N GLN A 222 12.01 -8.08 -10.12
CA GLN A 222 10.97 -8.53 -11.04
C GLN A 222 9.61 -8.54 -10.32
N ASN A 223 8.57 -8.03 -10.97
CA ASN A 223 7.20 -8.28 -10.57
C ASN A 223 6.89 -9.77 -10.76
N GLU A 224 6.40 -10.42 -9.71
CA GLU A 224 5.95 -11.81 -9.72
C GLU A 224 6.95 -12.79 -10.38
N SER A 225 8.18 -12.80 -9.85
CA SER A 225 9.34 -13.50 -10.44
C SER A 225 9.17 -15.03 -10.66
N SER A 226 8.09 -15.64 -10.14
CA SER A 226 7.75 -17.05 -10.36
C SER A 226 6.55 -17.25 -11.31
N LEU A 227 5.93 -16.17 -11.82
CA LEU A 227 4.74 -16.23 -12.65
C LEU A 227 5.08 -16.34 -14.14
N SER A 228 4.54 -17.38 -14.81
CA SER A 228 4.41 -17.43 -16.26
C SER A 228 3.01 -16.97 -16.67
N THR A 229 2.94 -15.95 -17.52
CA THR A 229 1.66 -15.43 -18.05
C THR A 229 1.12 -16.21 -19.23
N ARG A 230 1.83 -17.27 -19.63
CA ARG A 230 1.48 -18.14 -20.78
C ARG A 230 1.27 -17.35 -22.07
N GLY A 231 2.10 -16.34 -22.30
CA GLY A 231 2.09 -15.56 -23.53
C GLY A 231 1.05 -14.44 -23.61
N THR A 232 0.48 -13.98 -22.47
CA THR A 232 -0.62 -13.01 -22.51
C THR A 232 -0.18 -11.56 -22.26
N TYR A 233 0.82 -11.32 -21.39
CA TYR A 233 1.33 -9.97 -21.08
C TYR A 233 2.79 -10.02 -20.60
N PRO A 234 3.46 -8.88 -20.42
CA PRO A 234 4.85 -8.85 -19.96
C PRO A 234 5.04 -9.61 -18.65
N SER A 235 5.98 -10.55 -18.63
CA SER A 235 6.39 -11.31 -17.45
C SER A 235 7.72 -12.01 -17.70
N CYS A 236 8.39 -12.47 -16.67
CA CYS A 236 9.60 -13.27 -16.79
C CYS A 236 9.78 -14.13 -15.54
N VAL A 237 10.03 -15.43 -15.75
CA VAL A 237 10.33 -16.35 -14.66
C VAL A 237 11.83 -16.30 -14.35
N PHE A 238 12.16 -16.09 -13.07
CA PHE A 238 13.52 -16.15 -12.53
C PHE A 238 13.68 -17.34 -11.58
N SER A 239 14.84 -17.98 -11.60
CA SER A 239 15.23 -18.82 -10.47
C SER A 239 15.55 -17.96 -9.23
N ALA A 240 15.58 -18.57 -8.04
CA ALA A 240 15.98 -17.86 -6.83
C ALA A 240 17.42 -17.31 -6.92
N GLU A 241 18.29 -18.06 -7.58
CA GLU A 241 19.70 -17.72 -7.81
C GLU A 241 19.86 -16.55 -8.76
N GLN A 242 19.12 -16.54 -9.87
CA GLN A 242 19.14 -15.44 -10.84
C GLN A 242 18.65 -14.14 -10.23
N GLU A 243 17.50 -14.17 -9.51
CA GLU A 243 16.98 -13.01 -8.81
C GLU A 243 17.96 -12.48 -7.75
N ALA A 244 18.61 -13.40 -6.99
CA ALA A 244 19.62 -13.05 -6.00
C ALA A 244 20.88 -12.43 -6.64
N ALA A 245 21.32 -12.97 -7.77
CA ALA A 245 22.46 -12.43 -8.50
C ALA A 245 22.19 -11.03 -9.04
N VAL A 246 21.00 -10.81 -9.61
CA VAL A 246 20.54 -9.48 -10.07
C VAL A 246 20.48 -8.50 -8.90
N ALA A 247 19.87 -8.87 -7.77
CA ALA A 247 19.76 -8.00 -6.61
C ALA A 247 21.12 -7.55 -6.06
N LYS A 248 22.10 -8.45 -5.99
CA LYS A 248 23.47 -8.15 -5.56
C LYS A 248 24.18 -7.21 -6.53
N LEU A 249 24.11 -7.51 -7.83
CA LEU A 249 24.73 -6.67 -8.85
C LEU A 249 24.09 -5.29 -8.92
N PHE A 250 22.76 -5.23 -8.80
CA PHE A 250 22.03 -3.97 -8.75
C PHE A 250 22.43 -3.13 -7.52
N ALA A 251 22.49 -3.72 -6.32
CA ALA A 251 22.96 -3.04 -5.12
C ALA A 251 24.39 -2.49 -5.27
N ALA A 252 25.28 -3.26 -5.90
CA ALA A 252 26.66 -2.83 -6.19
C ALA A 252 26.68 -1.63 -7.15
N ARG A 253 25.90 -1.69 -8.23
CA ARG A 253 25.79 -0.60 -9.21
C ARG A 253 25.18 0.68 -8.61
N LEU A 254 24.13 0.56 -7.80
CA LEU A 254 23.56 1.70 -7.09
C LEU A 254 24.60 2.40 -6.21
N LYS A 255 25.40 1.62 -5.48
CA LYS A 255 26.50 2.16 -4.65
C LYS A 255 27.56 2.87 -5.48
N GLU A 256 27.99 2.27 -6.61
CA GLU A 256 28.98 2.85 -7.53
C GLU A 256 28.51 4.19 -8.11
N GLU A 257 27.21 4.31 -8.41
CA GLU A 257 26.57 5.50 -8.97
C GLU A 257 26.12 6.52 -7.91
N GLY A 258 26.37 6.24 -6.62
CA GLY A 258 25.97 7.13 -5.50
C GLY A 258 24.45 7.30 -5.37
N LEU A 259 23.68 6.25 -5.68
CA LEU A 259 22.22 6.22 -5.60
C LEU A 259 21.79 5.65 -4.25
N SER A 260 20.75 6.25 -3.65
CA SER A 260 20.19 5.83 -2.36
C SER A 260 19.11 4.76 -2.46
N THR A 261 18.69 4.42 -3.67
CA THR A 261 17.72 3.34 -3.95
C THR A 261 18.21 2.01 -3.38
N VAL A 262 17.27 1.19 -2.88
CA VAL A 262 17.59 -0.14 -2.35
C VAL A 262 16.85 -1.23 -3.14
N PRO A 263 17.45 -2.42 -3.33
CA PRO A 263 16.73 -3.55 -3.92
C PRO A 263 15.73 -4.13 -2.92
N TRP A 264 14.53 -4.47 -3.40
CA TRP A 264 13.56 -5.30 -2.71
C TRP A 264 13.46 -6.66 -3.39
N LEU A 265 12.98 -7.68 -2.65
CA LEU A 265 12.81 -9.04 -3.14
C LEU A 265 11.34 -9.42 -3.31
N TRP A 266 11.12 -10.44 -4.12
CA TRP A 266 9.92 -11.24 -4.28
C TRP A 266 8.84 -10.56 -5.10
N ASP A 267 8.17 -9.55 -4.56
CA ASP A 267 7.10 -8.81 -5.24
C ASP A 267 5.99 -9.73 -5.80
N HIS A 268 5.51 -10.66 -4.95
CA HIS A 268 4.52 -11.68 -5.30
C HIS A 268 3.73 -12.16 -4.07
N ASN A 269 2.84 -13.16 -4.24
CA ASN A 269 1.96 -13.71 -3.22
C ASN A 269 2.69 -14.41 -2.06
N TYR A 270 1.96 -14.75 -0.99
CA TYR A 270 2.49 -15.27 0.27
C TYR A 270 3.06 -16.69 0.22
N ASP A 271 3.02 -17.37 -0.92
CA ASP A 271 3.55 -18.73 -1.12
C ASP A 271 5.07 -18.78 -1.34
N GLY A 272 5.75 -17.63 -1.42
CA GLY A 272 7.20 -17.53 -1.67
C GLY A 272 8.11 -17.65 -0.44
N THR A 273 7.62 -17.98 0.74
CA THR A 273 8.40 -17.95 1.99
C THR A 273 9.63 -18.86 1.96
N ASP A 274 9.54 -20.09 1.42
CA ASP A 274 10.68 -21.01 1.33
C ASP A 274 11.77 -20.49 0.37
N ARG A 275 11.34 -19.87 -0.74
CA ARG A 275 12.25 -19.20 -1.69
C ARG A 275 12.98 -18.04 -1.01
N LEU A 276 12.26 -17.22 -0.26
CA LEU A 276 12.82 -16.09 0.47
C LEU A 276 13.81 -16.53 1.55
N VAL A 277 13.53 -17.58 2.32
CA VAL A 277 14.49 -18.15 3.29
C VAL A 277 15.76 -18.57 2.58
N ARG A 278 15.65 -19.27 1.44
CA ARG A 278 16.82 -19.66 0.63
C ARG A 278 17.61 -18.46 0.14
N GLN A 279 16.95 -17.40 -0.30
CA GLN A 279 17.61 -16.19 -0.80
C GLN A 279 18.27 -15.39 0.32
N LEU A 280 17.60 -15.22 1.45
CA LEU A 280 18.10 -14.43 2.57
C LEU A 280 19.29 -15.14 3.27
N ASP A 281 19.13 -16.40 3.64
CA ASP A 281 20.14 -17.18 4.35
C ASP A 281 21.14 -17.82 3.38
N GLY A 282 20.64 -18.67 2.49
CA GLY A 282 21.49 -19.51 1.62
C GLY A 282 22.25 -18.72 0.57
N LEU A 283 21.67 -17.66 0.05
CA LEU A 283 22.30 -16.80 -0.95
C LEU A 283 22.78 -15.45 -0.37
N GLY A 284 22.66 -15.23 0.93
CA GLY A 284 23.24 -14.10 1.66
C GLY A 284 22.66 -12.74 1.30
N LEU A 285 21.34 -12.65 1.06
CA LEU A 285 20.70 -11.39 0.70
C LEU A 285 20.20 -10.56 1.90
N ALA A 286 20.16 -11.12 3.11
CA ALA A 286 19.65 -10.42 4.28
C ALA A 286 20.36 -9.08 4.57
N SER A 287 21.62 -8.91 4.18
CA SER A 287 22.39 -7.67 4.32
C SER A 287 22.43 -6.79 3.06
N VAL A 288 21.73 -7.22 2.00
CA VAL A 288 21.77 -6.55 0.68
C VAL A 288 20.46 -5.81 0.41
N VAL A 289 19.33 -6.42 0.85
CA VAL A 289 17.99 -5.91 0.52
C VAL A 289 17.48 -4.93 1.56
N GLY A 290 16.75 -3.94 1.09
CA GLY A 290 16.08 -2.95 1.94
C GLY A 290 14.64 -3.32 2.30
N GLY A 291 14.13 -4.48 1.81
CA GLY A 291 12.79 -4.92 2.11
C GLY A 291 12.32 -6.12 1.29
N ILE A 292 11.17 -6.66 1.67
CA ILE A 292 10.46 -7.71 0.95
C ILE A 292 9.09 -7.19 0.53
N ALA A 293 8.78 -7.37 -0.74
CA ALA A 293 7.53 -6.92 -1.36
C ALA A 293 6.54 -8.09 -1.49
N TRP A 294 5.26 -7.83 -1.18
CA TRP A 294 4.22 -8.82 -1.12
C TRP A 294 2.98 -8.42 -1.92
N HIS A 295 2.33 -9.42 -2.53
CA HIS A 295 0.99 -9.31 -3.09
C HIS A 295 0.01 -10.14 -2.27
N SER A 296 -1.29 -9.83 -2.33
CA SER A 296 -2.32 -10.54 -1.57
C SER A 296 -3.44 -11.14 -2.42
N TYR A 297 -3.14 -11.57 -3.63
CA TYR A 297 -4.09 -12.29 -4.48
C TYR A 297 -4.37 -13.71 -3.98
N SER A 298 -3.47 -14.30 -3.20
CA SER A 298 -3.69 -15.51 -2.42
C SER A 298 -3.87 -15.20 -0.93
N ASN A 299 -4.28 -16.20 -0.13
CA ASN A 299 -4.22 -16.15 1.33
C ASN A 299 -2.87 -16.69 1.82
N GLY A 300 -2.50 -16.42 3.05
CA GLY A 300 -1.25 -16.90 3.66
C GLY A 300 -0.49 -15.82 4.40
N GLU A 301 -1.19 -14.79 4.86
CA GLU A 301 -0.62 -13.68 5.64
C GLU A 301 0.14 -14.19 6.87
N GLU A 302 -0.30 -15.33 7.47
CA GLU A 302 0.36 -15.96 8.62
C GLU A 302 1.79 -16.44 8.29
N ARG A 303 2.02 -16.97 7.06
CA ARG A 303 3.37 -17.35 6.59
C ARG A 303 4.29 -16.15 6.47
N MET A 304 3.74 -15.01 6.03
CA MET A 304 4.47 -13.75 6.03
C MET A 304 4.85 -13.35 7.46
N GLY A 305 3.93 -13.48 8.43
CA GLY A 305 4.17 -13.22 9.85
C GLY A 305 5.25 -14.12 10.45
N GLU A 306 5.26 -15.41 10.11
CA GLU A 306 6.32 -16.36 10.50
C GLU A 306 7.68 -15.93 9.96
N LEU A 307 7.73 -15.50 8.70
CA LEU A 307 8.95 -14.99 8.08
C LEU A 307 9.40 -13.67 8.73
N LYS A 308 8.48 -12.75 9.02
CA LYS A 308 8.79 -11.48 9.73
C LYS A 308 9.38 -11.76 11.12
N ALA A 309 8.87 -12.73 11.84
CA ALA A 309 9.42 -13.13 13.14
C ALA A 309 10.86 -13.66 13.04
N LYS A 310 11.20 -14.31 11.91
CA LYS A 310 12.57 -14.78 11.63
C LYS A 310 13.51 -13.65 11.22
N TYR A 311 13.00 -12.63 10.51
CA TYR A 311 13.78 -11.49 10.01
C TYR A 311 13.15 -10.16 10.47
N PRO A 312 13.15 -9.88 11.79
CA PRO A 312 12.44 -8.72 12.34
C PRO A 312 12.95 -7.36 11.82
N ASP A 313 14.23 -7.29 11.46
CA ASP A 313 14.89 -6.07 10.99
C ASP A 313 14.67 -5.79 9.50
N ILE A 314 14.12 -6.72 8.73
CA ILE A 314 13.82 -6.50 7.31
C ILE A 314 12.39 -5.98 7.19
N PRO A 315 12.18 -4.78 6.62
CA PRO A 315 10.85 -4.23 6.38
C PRO A 315 10.05 -5.08 5.38
N PHE A 316 8.75 -5.23 5.62
CA PHE A 316 7.83 -5.92 4.71
C PHE A 316 6.80 -4.93 4.16
N TYR A 317 6.68 -4.89 2.85
CA TYR A 317 5.80 -3.96 2.15
C TYR A 317 4.80 -4.72 1.29
N HIS A 318 3.53 -4.41 1.43
CA HIS A 318 2.54 -4.90 0.47
C HIS A 318 2.52 -3.97 -0.74
N THR A 319 2.83 -4.50 -1.90
CA THR A 319 3.12 -3.71 -3.10
C THR A 319 2.03 -3.77 -4.16
N GLU A 320 1.11 -4.75 -4.07
CA GLU A 320 0.05 -4.86 -5.06
C GLU A 320 -1.16 -5.65 -4.58
N MET A 321 -2.36 -5.08 -4.75
CA MET A 321 -3.64 -5.77 -4.78
C MET A 321 -4.70 -4.90 -5.45
N GLY A 322 -5.32 -5.41 -6.51
CA GLY A 322 -6.43 -4.74 -7.20
C GLY A 322 -7.77 -5.45 -6.99
N PRO A 323 -8.88 -4.71 -7.01
CA PRO A 323 -10.20 -5.31 -7.04
C PRO A 323 -10.46 -5.90 -8.43
N ALA A 324 -10.95 -7.14 -8.51
CA ALA A 324 -11.49 -7.65 -9.75
C ALA A 324 -12.73 -6.86 -10.15
N LYS A 325 -12.88 -6.57 -11.43
CA LYS A 325 -14.10 -5.95 -11.95
C LYS A 325 -15.31 -6.85 -11.62
N HIS A 326 -16.38 -6.25 -11.13
CA HIS A 326 -17.64 -6.94 -10.84
C HIS A 326 -17.60 -8.04 -9.77
N ASP A 327 -16.64 -8.03 -8.84
CA ASP A 327 -16.71 -8.92 -7.68
C ASP A 327 -17.34 -8.18 -6.47
N PRO A 328 -18.65 -8.34 -6.24
CA PRO A 328 -19.35 -7.65 -5.15
C PRO A 328 -18.92 -8.14 -3.76
N ARG A 329 -18.12 -9.22 -3.67
CA ARG A 329 -17.57 -9.72 -2.42
C ARG A 329 -16.43 -8.85 -1.93
N ARG A 330 -15.76 -8.09 -2.81
CA ARG A 330 -14.65 -7.19 -2.49
C ARG A 330 -15.15 -5.82 -2.06
N ASN A 331 -16.04 -5.83 -1.08
CA ASN A 331 -16.57 -4.64 -0.42
C ASN A 331 -15.58 -4.10 0.65
N GLU A 332 -15.96 -3.04 1.34
CA GLU A 332 -15.16 -2.38 2.37
C GLU A 332 -14.73 -3.34 3.50
N GLN A 333 -15.61 -4.24 3.93
CA GLN A 333 -15.29 -5.21 4.98
C GLN A 333 -14.28 -6.26 4.50
N TRP A 334 -14.38 -6.73 3.27
CA TRP A 334 -13.41 -7.63 2.70
C TRP A 334 -12.01 -6.99 2.63
N TRP A 335 -11.94 -5.72 2.19
CA TRP A 335 -10.71 -4.96 2.16
C TRP A 335 -10.13 -4.74 3.55
N ALA A 336 -10.99 -4.39 4.53
CA ALA A 336 -10.55 -4.21 5.91
C ALA A 336 -9.92 -5.50 6.48
N GLY A 337 -10.53 -6.67 6.22
CA GLY A 337 -9.97 -7.96 6.60
C GLY A 337 -8.61 -8.25 5.94
N LYS A 338 -8.43 -7.88 4.66
CA LYS A 338 -7.13 -8.03 3.98
C LYS A 338 -6.05 -7.13 4.58
N LEU A 339 -6.35 -5.83 4.75
CA LEU A 339 -5.41 -4.89 5.35
C LEU A 339 -5.04 -5.29 6.79
N ARG A 340 -6.05 -5.60 7.61
CA ARG A 340 -5.83 -6.02 9.00
C ARG A 340 -4.87 -7.20 9.09
N ARG A 341 -5.14 -8.27 8.33
CA ARG A 341 -4.27 -9.46 8.35
C ARG A 341 -2.86 -9.14 7.88
N ALA A 342 -2.70 -8.33 6.83
CA ALA A 342 -1.38 -7.93 6.37
C ALA A 342 -0.61 -7.13 7.44
N PHE A 343 -1.23 -6.13 8.05
CA PHE A 343 -0.59 -5.31 9.08
C PHE A 343 -0.31 -6.10 10.37
N GLU A 344 -1.24 -6.93 10.84
CA GLU A 344 -1.04 -7.75 12.04
C GLU A 344 0.03 -8.84 11.86
N ASN A 345 0.39 -9.18 10.62
CA ASN A 345 1.48 -10.09 10.27
C ASN A 345 2.77 -9.36 9.83
N GLY A 346 2.92 -8.09 10.22
CA GLY A 346 4.17 -7.35 10.12
C GLY A 346 4.40 -6.63 8.80
N CYS A 347 3.39 -6.51 7.95
CA CYS A 347 3.46 -5.62 6.79
C CYS A 347 3.39 -4.16 7.23
N GLU A 348 4.26 -3.31 6.69
CA GLU A 348 4.39 -1.91 7.12
C GLU A 348 3.61 -0.94 6.22
N SER A 349 3.29 -1.35 4.99
CA SER A 349 2.49 -0.56 4.05
C SER A 349 1.48 -1.41 3.28
N TYR A 350 0.52 -0.78 2.62
CA TYR A 350 -0.42 -1.49 1.74
C TYR A 350 -0.71 -0.68 0.49
N THR A 351 -0.39 -1.25 -0.69
CA THR A 351 -0.50 -0.57 -1.99
C THR A 351 -1.58 -1.20 -2.86
N GLY A 352 -2.51 -0.35 -3.32
CA GLY A 352 -3.54 -0.73 -4.30
C GLY A 352 -2.98 -0.81 -5.72
N TRP A 353 -3.58 -1.67 -6.55
CA TRP A 353 -3.25 -1.76 -7.98
C TRP A 353 -4.15 -0.82 -8.77
N ASN A 354 -3.53 -0.03 -9.66
CA ASN A 354 -4.07 1.06 -10.46
C ASN A 354 -4.70 2.23 -9.67
N LEU A 355 -4.14 3.43 -9.85
CA LEU A 355 -4.71 4.65 -9.27
C LEU A 355 -6.09 4.90 -9.87
N CYS A 356 -6.20 4.93 -11.18
CA CYS A 356 -7.47 5.10 -11.87
C CYS A 356 -7.53 4.29 -13.17
N LEU A 357 -8.72 3.84 -13.51
CA LEU A 357 -9.08 3.24 -14.78
C LEU A 357 -10.45 3.79 -15.19
N ASP A 358 -10.82 3.62 -16.47
CA ASP A 358 -12.18 3.97 -16.91
C ASP A 358 -13.23 2.94 -16.44
N ALA A 359 -14.48 3.15 -16.80
CA ALA A 359 -15.59 2.29 -16.41
C ALA A 359 -15.47 0.84 -16.95
N ASP A 360 -14.67 0.66 -17.99
CA ASP A 360 -14.41 -0.65 -18.59
C ASP A 360 -13.11 -1.30 -18.10
N GLY A 361 -12.37 -0.62 -17.22
CA GLY A 361 -11.08 -1.06 -16.70
C GLY A 361 -9.96 -0.92 -17.71
N GLN A 362 -10.05 0.07 -18.60
CA GLN A 362 -9.09 0.34 -19.66
C GLN A 362 -8.19 1.55 -19.33
N PRO A 363 -7.05 1.73 -20.03
CA PRO A 363 -6.39 0.82 -20.98
C PRO A 363 -5.83 -0.46 -20.33
N LEU A 364 -5.84 -1.55 -21.06
CA LEU A 364 -5.38 -2.87 -20.62
C LEU A 364 -4.75 -3.63 -21.79
N VAL A 365 -3.58 -4.23 -21.60
CA VAL A 365 -2.93 -5.14 -22.56
C VAL A 365 -2.95 -6.59 -22.10
N GLY A 366 -3.25 -6.84 -20.83
CA GLY A 366 -3.37 -8.17 -20.23
C GLY A 366 -4.82 -8.69 -20.22
N PRO A 367 -5.04 -9.92 -19.75
CA PRO A 367 -6.36 -10.53 -19.70
C PRO A 367 -7.11 -10.27 -18.39
N HIS A 368 -6.44 -9.77 -17.34
CA HIS A 368 -6.98 -9.67 -15.99
C HIS A 368 -7.65 -8.31 -15.77
N LEU A 369 -8.96 -8.30 -15.92
CA LEU A 369 -9.74 -7.09 -15.78
C LEU A 369 -9.90 -6.70 -14.29
N CYS A 370 -9.15 -5.70 -13.86
CA CYS A 370 -9.27 -5.05 -12.55
C CYS A 370 -9.97 -3.69 -12.66
N MET A 371 -10.30 -3.12 -11.50
CA MET A 371 -10.69 -1.71 -11.37
C MET A 371 -9.53 -0.89 -10.79
N GLY A 372 -9.62 0.43 -10.94
CA GLY A 372 -8.73 1.35 -10.23
C GLY A 372 -9.18 1.61 -8.80
N LEU A 373 -8.32 2.27 -8.03
CA LEU A 373 -8.69 2.83 -6.72
C LEU A 373 -9.87 3.81 -6.89
N VAL A 374 -9.91 4.52 -8.01
CA VAL A 374 -11.05 5.28 -8.49
C VAL A 374 -11.36 4.94 -9.94
N THR A 375 -12.64 4.99 -10.30
CA THR A 375 -13.07 4.94 -11.71
C THR A 375 -13.23 6.35 -12.23
N VAL A 376 -12.58 6.69 -13.34
CA VAL A 376 -12.63 8.02 -13.93
C VAL A 376 -13.44 8.00 -15.22
N ASP A 377 -14.23 9.03 -15.44
CA ASP A 377 -14.84 9.32 -16.73
C ASP A 377 -13.91 10.30 -17.48
N PRO A 378 -13.25 9.87 -18.57
CA PRO A 378 -12.32 10.72 -19.28
C PRO A 378 -12.98 11.87 -20.06
N GLU A 379 -14.30 11.84 -20.29
CA GLU A 379 -15.04 12.88 -20.99
C GLU A 379 -15.47 14.02 -20.05
N THR A 380 -16.02 13.66 -18.88
CA THR A 380 -16.48 14.66 -17.90
C THR A 380 -15.41 15.04 -16.88
N GLY A 381 -14.44 14.15 -16.64
CA GLY A 381 -13.44 14.27 -15.61
C GLY A 381 -13.94 13.92 -14.20
N ASP A 382 -15.18 13.45 -14.09
CA ASP A 382 -15.73 12.96 -12.82
C ASP A 382 -15.06 11.64 -12.43
N PHE A 383 -14.97 11.38 -11.13
CA PHE A 383 -14.46 10.10 -10.65
C PHE A 383 -15.32 9.52 -9.53
N THR A 384 -15.39 8.19 -9.49
CA THR A 384 -16.13 7.42 -8.50
C THR A 384 -15.17 6.60 -7.65
N PRO A 385 -15.19 6.75 -6.31
CA PRO A 385 -14.37 5.98 -5.39
C PRO A 385 -14.73 4.49 -5.37
N SER A 386 -13.73 3.61 -5.27
CA SER A 386 -13.93 2.19 -4.98
C SER A 386 -14.09 1.94 -3.48
N ALA A 387 -14.51 0.72 -3.10
CA ALA A 387 -14.52 0.27 -1.71
C ALA A 387 -13.13 0.36 -1.06
N GLN A 388 -12.06 0.07 -1.81
CA GLN A 388 -10.68 0.21 -1.35
C GLN A 388 -10.33 1.67 -1.05
N TYR A 389 -10.72 2.62 -1.92
CA TYR A 389 -10.52 4.04 -1.67
C TYR A 389 -11.27 4.52 -0.43
N ASN A 390 -12.54 4.10 -0.26
CA ASN A 390 -13.33 4.45 0.92
C ASN A 390 -12.59 4.06 2.21
N LEU A 391 -12.02 2.85 2.25
CA LEU A 391 -11.25 2.38 3.39
C LEU A 391 -9.95 3.19 3.57
N PHE A 392 -9.21 3.43 2.49
CA PHE A 392 -7.96 4.21 2.53
C PHE A 392 -8.20 5.63 3.04
N ARG A 393 -9.32 6.25 2.65
CA ARG A 393 -9.75 7.58 3.15
C ARG A 393 -10.01 7.59 4.66
N HIS A 394 -10.35 6.45 5.25
CA HIS A 394 -10.58 6.28 6.67
C HIS A 394 -9.33 5.93 7.48
N ILE A 395 -8.21 5.66 6.83
CA ILE A 395 -6.94 5.32 7.47
C ILE A 395 -5.91 6.42 7.25
N GLY A 396 -5.59 6.75 5.99
CA GLY A 396 -4.42 7.56 5.63
C GLY A 396 -4.35 8.95 6.28
N PRO A 397 -5.43 9.74 6.40
CA PRO A 397 -5.38 11.05 7.05
C PRO A 397 -5.19 10.98 8.56
N PHE A 398 -5.50 9.86 9.19
CA PHE A 398 -5.57 9.71 10.64
C PHE A 398 -4.40 8.92 11.22
N VAL A 399 -3.90 7.92 10.49
CA VAL A 399 -2.79 7.08 10.91
C VAL A 399 -1.49 7.64 10.33
N LYS A 400 -0.60 8.07 11.21
CA LYS A 400 0.67 8.69 10.82
C LYS A 400 1.75 7.66 10.56
N GLU A 401 2.74 8.02 9.75
CA GLU A 401 3.97 7.26 9.59
C GLU A 401 4.60 6.96 10.96
N GLY A 402 5.09 5.73 11.12
CA GLY A 402 5.63 5.24 12.39
C GLY A 402 4.57 4.91 13.44
N ALA A 403 3.29 4.94 13.10
CA ALA A 403 2.24 4.48 14.01
C ALA A 403 2.40 2.98 14.31
N GLN A 404 2.12 2.58 15.53
CA GLN A 404 2.08 1.17 15.90
C GLN A 404 0.77 0.55 15.44
N VAL A 405 0.86 -0.57 14.76
CA VAL A 405 -0.28 -1.45 14.50
C VAL A 405 -0.56 -2.24 15.77
N LEU A 406 -1.81 -2.21 16.22
CA LEU A 406 -2.23 -2.84 17.47
C LEU A 406 -3.29 -3.92 17.20
N ARG A 407 -3.26 -4.98 18.00
CA ARG A 407 -4.33 -5.97 18.10
C ARG A 407 -4.98 -5.86 19.46
N ALA A 408 -6.26 -5.51 19.46
CA ALA A 408 -7.10 -5.53 20.65
C ALA A 408 -8.09 -6.68 20.57
N GLU A 409 -8.32 -7.38 21.67
CA GLU A 409 -9.40 -8.34 21.79
C GLU A 409 -10.72 -7.63 22.14
N GLY A 410 -11.82 -8.16 21.65
CA GLY A 410 -13.16 -7.64 21.90
C GLY A 410 -14.21 -8.30 21.03
N ASP A 411 -15.48 -8.04 21.33
CA ASP A 411 -16.61 -8.51 20.52
C ASP A 411 -16.83 -7.56 19.33
N GLU A 412 -16.33 -7.99 18.18
CA GLU A 412 -16.42 -7.22 16.94
C GLU A 412 -17.81 -7.25 16.28
N ASP A 413 -18.76 -8.04 16.82
CA ASP A 413 -20.17 -8.13 16.34
C ASP A 413 -20.31 -8.25 14.80
N GLY A 414 -19.41 -9.06 14.17
CA GLY A 414 -19.37 -9.22 12.71
C GLY A 414 -18.76 -8.04 11.96
N MET A 415 -18.08 -7.14 12.64
CA MET A 415 -17.29 -6.05 12.06
C MET A 415 -15.84 -6.50 11.82
N GLU A 416 -15.16 -5.81 10.91
CA GLU A 416 -13.69 -5.83 10.86
C GLU A 416 -13.16 -4.55 11.53
N THR A 417 -12.17 -4.70 12.41
CA THR A 417 -11.58 -3.57 13.12
C THR A 417 -10.07 -3.52 12.92
N MET A 418 -9.53 -2.29 12.85
CA MET A 418 -8.09 -2.04 12.82
C MET A 418 -7.77 -0.96 13.85
N LEU A 419 -6.75 -1.19 14.65
CA LEU A 419 -6.34 -0.29 15.72
C LEU A 419 -4.89 0.15 15.53
N PHE A 420 -4.66 1.44 15.69
CA PHE A 420 -3.35 2.05 15.56
C PHE A 420 -3.08 2.99 16.74
N ARG A 421 -1.79 3.18 17.08
CA ARG A 421 -1.35 4.21 18.00
C ARG A 421 -0.32 5.08 17.31
N ASN A 422 -0.66 6.33 17.07
CA ASN A 422 0.22 7.33 16.46
C ASN A 422 1.43 7.69 17.36
N PRO A 423 2.54 8.20 16.78
CA PRO A 423 3.69 8.67 17.55
C PRO A 423 3.36 9.75 18.60
N ASP A 424 2.31 10.55 18.37
CA ASP A 424 1.81 11.55 19.33
C ASP A 424 0.91 10.95 20.44
N GLY A 425 0.75 9.63 20.45
CA GLY A 425 -0.02 8.91 21.45
C GLY A 425 -1.53 8.83 21.17
N ALA A 426 -2.04 9.44 20.10
CA ALA A 426 -3.42 9.30 19.70
C ALA A 426 -3.70 7.87 19.21
N TYR A 427 -4.84 7.30 19.61
CA TYR A 427 -5.32 6.04 19.06
C TYR A 427 -6.28 6.28 17.91
N VAL A 428 -6.19 5.44 16.88
CA VAL A 428 -7.08 5.45 15.73
C VAL A 428 -7.71 4.07 15.59
N LEU A 429 -9.02 3.98 15.76
CA LEU A 429 -9.79 2.76 15.58
C LEU A 429 -10.67 2.89 14.34
N VAL A 430 -10.48 2.01 13.37
CA VAL A 430 -11.30 1.91 12.16
C VAL A 430 -12.18 0.68 12.27
N ALA A 431 -13.51 0.88 12.25
CA ALA A 431 -14.49 -0.18 12.29
C ALA A 431 -15.27 -0.23 10.97
N VAL A 432 -15.35 -1.40 10.36
CA VAL A 432 -16.00 -1.63 9.08
C VAL A 432 -17.13 -2.63 9.24
N CYS A 433 -18.34 -2.18 8.95
CA CYS A 433 -19.54 -2.99 8.99
C CYS A 433 -20.05 -3.19 7.56
N SER A 434 -20.20 -4.43 7.10
CA SER A 434 -20.94 -4.67 5.86
C SER A 434 -22.44 -4.67 6.15
N ALA A 435 -23.22 -4.17 5.21
CA ALA A 435 -24.62 -4.57 5.11
C ALA A 435 -24.60 -6.07 4.79
N GLY A 436 -24.87 -6.95 5.74
CA GLY A 436 -24.77 -8.40 5.58
C GLY A 436 -25.42 -8.89 4.28
N ARG A 437 -25.02 -10.06 3.76
CA ARG A 437 -25.71 -10.72 2.64
C ARG A 437 -27.21 -10.74 2.97
N GLY A 438 -28.02 -10.01 2.20
CA GLY A 438 -29.44 -9.86 2.48
C GLY A 438 -29.83 -8.54 3.17
N ALA A 439 -28.94 -7.56 3.35
CA ALA A 439 -29.33 -6.26 3.91
C ALA A 439 -30.31 -5.51 3.00
N GLN A 440 -30.35 -5.80 1.71
CA GLN A 440 -31.39 -5.33 0.79
C GLN A 440 -32.73 -6.00 1.06
N ASP A 441 -32.74 -7.22 1.66
CA ASP A 441 -33.90 -8.01 1.98
C ASP A 441 -34.26 -8.01 3.48
N ARG A 442 -33.43 -7.40 4.34
CA ARG A 442 -33.78 -7.24 5.75
C ARG A 442 -34.75 -6.08 5.88
N PRO A 443 -35.96 -6.33 6.39
CA PRO A 443 -36.87 -5.24 6.69
C PRO A 443 -36.17 -4.23 7.63
N LYS A 444 -36.47 -2.94 7.48
CA LYS A 444 -36.01 -1.93 8.46
C LYS A 444 -36.29 -2.46 9.84
N PRO A 445 -35.33 -2.35 10.80
CA PRO A 445 -35.56 -2.88 12.14
C PRO A 445 -36.87 -2.37 12.67
N ASN A 446 -37.66 -3.26 13.22
CA ASN A 446 -38.83 -2.86 14.00
C ASN A 446 -38.37 -1.91 15.12
N ALA A 447 -39.18 -0.97 15.48
CA ALA A 447 -38.90 -0.09 16.60
C ALA A 447 -38.61 -0.94 17.84
N GLY A 448 -37.32 -1.05 18.22
CA GLY A 448 -36.86 -1.88 19.35
C GLY A 448 -35.78 -2.92 19.04
N GLU A 449 -35.46 -3.20 17.76
CA GLU A 449 -34.31 -4.06 17.46
C GLU A 449 -32.98 -3.35 17.76
N PRO A 450 -32.01 -4.05 18.41
CA PRO A 450 -30.74 -3.44 18.76
C PRO A 450 -29.94 -3.11 17.49
N ARG A 451 -29.54 -1.86 17.36
CA ARG A 451 -28.58 -1.44 16.32
C ARG A 451 -27.21 -2.04 16.62
N PRO A 452 -26.40 -2.38 15.60
CA PRO A 452 -25.02 -2.75 15.83
C PRO A 452 -24.32 -1.62 16.60
N LYS A 453 -23.53 -1.98 17.60
CA LYS A 453 -22.82 -1.02 18.44
C LYS A 453 -21.38 -1.42 18.53
N LEU A 454 -20.49 -0.43 18.36
CA LEU A 454 -19.09 -0.59 18.66
C LEU A 454 -18.88 -0.26 20.15
N TYR A 455 -18.32 -1.22 20.88
CA TYR A 455 -17.98 -1.05 22.30
C TYR A 455 -16.47 -0.94 22.42
N VAL A 456 -15.98 0.11 23.07
CA VAL A 456 -14.56 0.40 23.22
C VAL A 456 -14.25 0.71 24.68
N LYS A 457 -13.13 0.18 25.20
CA LYS A 457 -12.55 0.61 26.48
C LYS A 457 -11.24 1.33 26.17
N CYS A 458 -11.13 2.58 26.64
CA CYS A 458 -9.97 3.43 26.43
C CYS A 458 -9.77 4.36 27.63
N GLY A 459 -8.56 4.39 28.22
CA GLY A 459 -8.26 5.15 29.42
C GLY A 459 -9.06 4.72 30.65
N GLY A 460 -9.37 3.44 30.78
CA GLY A 460 -10.22 2.89 31.83
C GLY A 460 -11.73 3.18 31.66
N GLU A 461 -12.12 3.96 30.64
CA GLU A 461 -13.50 4.31 30.35
C GLU A 461 -14.12 3.41 29.28
N TYR A 462 -15.40 3.03 29.48
CA TYR A 462 -16.16 2.26 28.50
C TYR A 462 -16.95 3.22 27.61
N LYS A 463 -16.92 3.02 26.32
CA LYS A 463 -17.56 3.85 25.32
C LYS A 463 -18.35 3.00 24.33
N HIS A 464 -19.47 3.49 23.87
CA HIS A 464 -20.19 2.82 22.80
C HIS A 464 -20.65 3.82 21.73
N LEU A 465 -20.58 3.39 20.49
CA LEU A 465 -21.06 4.13 19.33
C LEU A 465 -22.11 3.29 18.60
N PRO A 466 -23.35 3.75 18.48
CA PRO A 466 -24.33 3.10 17.61
C PRO A 466 -23.89 3.28 16.14
N LEU A 467 -23.78 2.18 15.41
CA LEU A 467 -23.43 2.19 14.00
C LEU A 467 -24.68 2.25 13.10
N PRO A 468 -24.55 2.67 11.85
CA PRO A 468 -25.64 2.66 10.88
C PRO A 468 -26.25 1.27 10.73
N TYR A 469 -27.55 1.20 10.58
CA TYR A 469 -28.28 -0.04 10.35
C TYR A 469 -28.76 -0.11 8.90
N GLY A 470 -28.74 -1.31 8.31
CA GLY A 470 -29.28 -1.56 6.97
C GLY A 470 -28.41 -1.01 5.82
N THR A 471 -27.23 -0.49 6.12
CA THR A 471 -26.25 -0.03 5.13
C THR A 471 -24.84 -0.39 5.59
N TRP A 472 -23.90 -0.53 4.65
CA TRP A 472 -22.50 -0.64 5.01
C TRP A 472 -21.98 0.68 5.59
N SER A 473 -20.97 0.58 6.45
CA SER A 473 -20.30 1.77 6.99
C SER A 473 -18.83 1.52 7.24
N VAL A 474 -18.01 2.54 7.03
CA VAL A 474 -16.66 2.66 7.55
C VAL A 474 -16.65 3.80 8.55
N THR A 475 -16.18 3.54 9.76
CA THR A 475 -16.17 4.51 10.85
C THR A 475 -14.78 4.58 11.45
N THR A 476 -14.20 5.78 11.49
CA THR A 476 -12.91 6.06 12.16
C THR A 476 -13.16 6.85 13.43
N LEU A 477 -12.62 6.36 14.53
CA LEU A 477 -12.56 7.04 15.81
C LEU A 477 -11.13 7.44 16.12
N VAL A 478 -10.90 8.70 16.42
CA VAL A 478 -9.60 9.19 16.90
C VAL A 478 -9.76 9.58 18.36
N PHE A 479 -8.98 8.93 19.22
CA PHE A 479 -8.93 9.17 20.65
C PHE A 479 -7.71 10.03 20.95
N GLN A 480 -7.92 11.30 21.26
CA GLN A 480 -6.88 12.25 21.64
C GLN A 480 -6.92 12.47 23.15
N ARG A 481 -5.78 12.32 23.81
CA ARG A 481 -5.70 12.63 25.24
C ARG A 481 -5.92 14.14 25.42
N LYS A 482 -6.82 14.52 26.33
CA LYS A 482 -6.97 15.94 26.70
C LYS A 482 -5.67 16.46 27.27
N GLY A 483 -5.22 17.62 26.78
CA GLY A 483 -4.14 18.37 27.42
C GLY A 483 -4.49 18.61 28.87
N ARG A 484 -3.57 18.39 29.81
CA ARG A 484 -3.76 18.93 31.17
C ARG A 484 -3.91 20.45 30.98
N SER A 485 -5.08 21.00 31.32
CA SER A 485 -5.17 22.44 31.54
C SER A 485 -4.21 22.74 32.69
N GLU A 486 -3.10 23.43 32.35
CA GLU A 486 -2.20 24.00 33.33
C GLU A 486 -2.95 25.01 34.24
#